data_0778ccdd132d4643176126f5d00c1248
#
_entry.id   0778ccdd132d4643176126f5d00c1248
#
_cell.length_a   1.000
_cell.length_b   1.000
_cell.length_c   1.000
_cell.angle_alpha   90.00
_cell.angle_beta   90.00
_cell.angle_gamma   90.00
#
_symmetry.space_group_name_H-M   'P 1'
#
loop_
_entity.id
_entity.type
_entity.pdbx_description
1 polymer ?
#
loop_
_entity_poly.entity_id
_entity_poly.type
_entity_poly.pdbx_seq_one_letter_code
_entity_poly.pdbx_strand_id
1 'polypeptide(L)'
;MDCPFCKISKSEIPTHKIYEDDFVFAFLDKHPINPGHILVIPKKHEADFYKLDDESYSKLMLAVKKLADVVNNFAHPKKVGLIVAGWDVPHTHVHIVPMHDYHDITSKSMLEGKRANPTDEELAETAKGLKHNL
;
A
#
# COMPACT_ATOMS: atom_id res chain seq x y z
N MET A 1 9.65 -16.00 -13.75
CA MET A 1 9.92 -15.04 -12.67
C MET A 1 9.34 -15.57 -11.38
N ASP A 2 10.13 -15.61 -10.34
CA ASP A 2 9.75 -16.25 -9.08
C ASP A 2 9.12 -15.27 -8.08
N CYS A 3 8.10 -14.55 -8.52
CA CYS A 3 7.40 -13.57 -7.69
C CYS A 3 6.21 -14.22 -6.98
N PRO A 4 6.18 -14.22 -5.64
CA PRO A 4 5.07 -14.84 -4.90
C PRO A 4 3.72 -14.17 -5.21
N PHE A 5 3.68 -12.87 -5.43
CA PHE A 5 2.43 -12.17 -5.73
C PHE A 5 1.93 -12.46 -7.15
N CYS A 6 2.82 -12.66 -8.11
CA CYS A 6 2.43 -13.17 -9.42
C CYS A 6 1.78 -14.55 -9.30
N LYS A 7 2.35 -15.42 -8.48
CA LYS A 7 1.80 -16.77 -8.23
C LYS A 7 0.46 -16.72 -7.52
N ILE A 8 0.32 -15.81 -6.55
CA ILE A 8 -0.95 -15.60 -5.83
C ILE A 8 -2.04 -15.16 -6.81
N SER A 9 -1.75 -14.19 -7.67
CA SER A 9 -2.75 -13.68 -8.62
C SER A 9 -3.17 -14.72 -9.66
N LYS A 10 -2.37 -15.76 -9.87
CA LYS A 10 -2.66 -16.89 -10.74
C LYS A 10 -3.24 -18.08 -9.98
N SER A 11 -3.51 -17.93 -8.70
CA SER A 11 -4.00 -18.98 -7.81
C SER A 11 -3.06 -20.19 -7.67
N GLU A 12 -1.77 -20.00 -7.93
CA GLU A 12 -0.75 -21.03 -7.74
C GLU A 12 -0.33 -21.16 -6.27
N ILE A 13 -0.47 -20.07 -5.49
CA ILE A 13 -0.29 -20.07 -4.05
C ILE A 13 -1.64 -19.75 -3.41
N PRO A 14 -2.15 -20.60 -2.50
CA PRO A 14 -3.43 -20.37 -1.86
C PRO A 14 -3.39 -19.15 -0.94
N THR A 15 -4.46 -18.34 -1.00
CA THR A 15 -4.68 -17.19 -0.12
C THR A 15 -6.17 -17.09 0.19
N HIS A 16 -6.51 -16.21 1.13
CA HIS A 16 -7.91 -15.86 1.39
C HIS A 16 -8.27 -14.68 0.49
N LYS A 17 -8.72 -14.98 -0.71
CA LYS A 17 -9.11 -13.97 -1.71
C LYS A 17 -10.32 -13.17 -1.23
N ILE A 18 -10.24 -11.85 -1.38
CA ILE A 18 -11.31 -10.91 -1.04
C ILE A 18 -11.99 -10.37 -2.30
N TYR A 19 -11.20 -10.08 -3.35
CA TYR A 19 -11.72 -9.47 -4.57
C TYR A 19 -10.77 -9.78 -5.74
N GLU A 20 -11.35 -9.88 -6.93
CA GLU A 20 -10.57 -10.07 -8.15
C GLU A 20 -11.33 -9.49 -9.34
N ASP A 21 -10.61 -8.82 -10.23
CA ASP A 21 -11.08 -8.44 -11.55
C ASP A 21 -9.97 -8.66 -12.57
N ASP A 22 -10.10 -8.14 -13.79
CA ASP A 22 -9.11 -8.34 -14.85
C ASP A 22 -7.76 -7.68 -14.54
N PHE A 23 -7.71 -6.67 -13.67
CA PHE A 23 -6.52 -5.89 -13.36
C PHE A 23 -5.95 -6.12 -11.98
N VAL A 24 -6.77 -6.55 -11.03
CA VAL A 24 -6.46 -6.46 -9.60
C VAL A 24 -6.81 -7.76 -8.89
N PHE A 25 -6.01 -8.11 -7.90
CA PHE A 25 -6.25 -9.22 -7.00
C PHE A 25 -6.07 -8.74 -5.56
N ALA A 26 -7.01 -9.04 -4.68
CA ALA A 26 -6.95 -8.64 -3.28
C ALA A 26 -7.15 -9.84 -2.36
N PHE A 27 -6.36 -9.91 -1.30
CA PHE A 27 -6.35 -11.04 -0.38
C PHE A 27 -5.97 -10.59 1.03
N LEU A 28 -6.32 -11.40 2.03
CA LEU A 28 -5.95 -11.11 3.42
C LEU A 28 -4.45 -11.23 3.62
N ASP A 29 -3.88 -10.28 4.34
CA ASP A 29 -2.53 -10.43 4.88
C ASP A 29 -2.57 -11.52 5.96
N LYS A 30 -1.75 -12.55 5.81
CA LYS A 30 -1.72 -13.65 6.79
C LYS A 30 -1.04 -13.28 8.11
N HIS A 31 -0.35 -12.15 8.14
CA HIS A 31 0.26 -11.58 9.34
C HIS A 31 -0.26 -10.15 9.54
N PRO A 32 -1.57 -9.99 9.78
CA PRO A 32 -2.20 -8.68 9.76
C PRO A 32 -1.75 -7.81 10.92
N ILE A 33 -1.71 -6.49 10.69
CA ILE A 33 -1.54 -5.52 11.77
C ILE A 33 -2.78 -5.56 12.67
N ASN A 34 -3.95 -5.60 12.05
CA ASN A 34 -5.23 -5.79 12.74
C ASN A 34 -6.15 -6.67 11.87
N PRO A 35 -7.12 -7.36 12.46
CA PRO A 35 -8.09 -8.14 11.68
C PRO A 35 -8.79 -7.29 10.62
N GLY A 36 -8.76 -7.75 9.38
CA GLY A 36 -9.30 -7.01 8.24
C GLY A 36 -8.24 -6.33 7.39
N HIS A 37 -6.96 -6.46 7.73
CA HIS A 37 -5.84 -5.97 6.94
C HIS A 37 -5.74 -6.76 5.63
N ILE A 38 -5.89 -6.10 4.50
CA ILE A 38 -5.82 -6.72 3.18
C ILE A 38 -4.70 -6.14 2.34
N LEU A 39 -4.24 -6.93 1.37
CA LEU A 39 -3.29 -6.53 0.36
C LEU A 39 -4.00 -6.46 -0.98
N VAL A 40 -3.77 -5.40 -1.73
CA VAL A 40 -4.30 -5.24 -3.08
C VAL A 40 -3.13 -5.12 -4.04
N ILE A 41 -3.09 -6.00 -5.03
CA ILE A 41 -2.00 -6.05 -6.00
C ILE A 41 -2.55 -5.89 -7.42
N PRO A 42 -1.79 -5.25 -8.32
CA PRO A 42 -2.08 -5.35 -9.75
C PRO A 42 -1.69 -6.74 -10.23
N LYS A 43 -2.43 -7.29 -11.20
CA LYS A 43 -2.05 -8.56 -11.84
C LYS A 43 -0.79 -8.41 -12.67
N LYS A 44 -0.57 -7.20 -13.22
CA LYS A 44 0.66 -6.87 -13.94
C LYS A 44 1.82 -6.79 -12.93
N HIS A 45 2.92 -7.46 -13.25
CA HIS A 45 4.12 -7.40 -12.42
C HIS A 45 4.85 -6.08 -12.61
N GLU A 46 4.96 -5.30 -11.54
CA GLU A 46 5.76 -4.09 -11.46
C GLU A 46 6.17 -3.88 -10.02
N ALA A 47 7.45 -3.71 -9.78
CA ALA A 47 7.96 -3.54 -8.43
C ALA A 47 7.56 -2.19 -7.81
N ASP A 48 7.57 -1.13 -8.63
CA ASP A 48 7.36 0.24 -8.18
C ASP A 48 6.03 0.77 -8.70
N PHE A 49 5.16 1.21 -7.80
CA PHE A 49 3.82 1.65 -8.18
C PHE A 49 3.81 2.81 -9.18
N TYR A 50 4.82 3.69 -9.10
CA TYR A 50 4.92 4.86 -9.99
C TYR A 50 5.41 4.52 -11.39
N LYS A 51 5.77 3.27 -11.64
CA LYS A 51 6.14 2.75 -12.97
C LYS A 51 5.01 1.97 -13.63
N LEU A 52 3.89 1.74 -12.93
CA LEU A 52 2.70 1.19 -13.55
C LEU A 52 2.20 2.14 -14.64
N ASP A 53 1.65 1.58 -15.72
CA ASP A 53 0.92 2.40 -16.68
C ASP A 53 -0.33 3.00 -16.02
N ASP A 54 -0.81 4.11 -16.56
CA ASP A 54 -1.90 4.88 -15.96
C ASP A 54 -3.18 4.06 -15.80
N GLU A 55 -3.49 3.19 -16.76
CA GLU A 55 -4.67 2.33 -16.69
C GLU A 55 -4.56 1.35 -15.53
N SER A 56 -3.45 0.62 -15.44
CA SER A 56 -3.23 -0.34 -14.34
C SER A 56 -3.21 0.36 -12.99
N TYR A 57 -2.55 1.50 -12.89
CA TYR A 57 -2.52 2.30 -11.67
C TYR A 57 -3.93 2.76 -11.27
N SER A 58 -4.69 3.30 -12.21
CA SER A 58 -6.05 3.80 -11.94
C SER A 58 -6.98 2.67 -11.47
N LYS A 59 -6.90 1.51 -12.14
CA LYS A 59 -7.69 0.33 -11.74
C LYS A 59 -7.32 -0.16 -10.35
N LEU A 60 -6.01 -0.17 -10.05
CA LEU A 60 -5.53 -0.55 -8.71
C LEU A 60 -6.08 0.40 -7.64
N MET A 61 -5.95 1.69 -7.83
CA MET A 61 -6.34 2.67 -6.81
C MET A 61 -7.85 2.81 -6.65
N LEU A 62 -8.62 2.60 -7.71
CA LEU A 62 -10.08 2.55 -7.60
C LEU A 62 -10.54 1.32 -6.82
N ALA A 63 -9.88 0.18 -7.02
CA ALA A 63 -10.14 -1.02 -6.22
C ALA A 63 -9.77 -0.80 -4.75
N VAL A 64 -8.62 -0.17 -4.50
CA VAL A 64 -8.18 0.19 -3.14
C VAL A 64 -9.22 1.05 -2.43
N LYS A 65 -9.74 2.08 -3.11
CA LYS A 65 -10.77 2.97 -2.55
C LYS A 65 -12.03 2.19 -2.16
N LYS A 66 -12.51 1.34 -3.06
CA LYS A 66 -13.69 0.49 -2.83
C LYS A 66 -13.47 -0.46 -1.65
N LEU A 67 -12.31 -1.12 -1.62
CA LEU A 67 -11.99 -2.10 -0.57
C LEU A 67 -11.70 -1.43 0.78
N ALA A 68 -11.18 -0.20 0.79
CA ALA A 68 -11.02 0.56 2.01
C ALA A 68 -12.37 0.81 2.70
N ASP A 69 -13.42 1.10 1.93
CA ASP A 69 -14.78 1.23 2.45
C ASP A 69 -15.29 -0.09 3.04
N VAL A 70 -15.00 -1.20 2.36
CA VAL A 70 -15.35 -2.54 2.87
C VAL A 70 -14.64 -2.82 4.20
N VAL A 71 -13.35 -2.50 4.29
CA VAL A 71 -12.58 -2.67 5.54
C VAL A 71 -13.15 -1.81 6.66
N ASN A 72 -13.52 -0.58 6.36
CA ASN A 72 -14.15 0.32 7.32
C ASN A 72 -15.45 -0.27 7.87
N ASN A 73 -16.29 -0.79 7.00
CA ASN A 73 -17.58 -1.36 7.39
C ASN A 73 -17.45 -2.66 8.16
N PHE A 74 -16.39 -3.41 7.93
CA PHE A 74 -16.12 -4.66 8.64
C PHE A 74 -15.53 -4.43 10.03
N ALA A 75 -14.46 -3.63 10.11
CA ALA A 75 -13.64 -3.52 11.31
C ALA A 75 -14.03 -2.35 12.22
N HIS A 76 -14.80 -1.40 11.73
CA HIS A 76 -15.19 -0.18 12.45
C HIS A 76 -13.99 0.54 13.09
N PRO A 77 -12.89 0.77 12.34
CA PRO A 77 -11.70 1.39 12.89
C PRO A 77 -11.87 2.90 13.08
N LYS A 78 -10.95 3.53 13.78
CA LYS A 78 -10.89 5.00 13.83
C LYS A 78 -10.57 5.59 12.46
N LYS A 79 -9.67 4.93 11.72
CA LYS A 79 -9.27 5.30 10.36
C LYS A 79 -8.88 4.05 9.57
N VAL A 80 -8.95 4.17 8.25
CA VAL A 80 -8.35 3.19 7.34
C VAL A 80 -7.09 3.82 6.78
N GLY A 81 -5.95 3.18 7.02
CA GLY A 81 -4.66 3.63 6.53
C GLY A 81 -4.22 2.86 5.30
N LEU A 82 -3.39 3.48 4.48
CA LEU A 82 -2.78 2.83 3.32
C LEU A 82 -1.26 2.87 3.46
N ILE A 83 -0.61 1.77 3.07
CA ILE A 83 0.85 1.69 3.01
C ILE A 83 1.24 1.11 1.66
N VAL A 84 2.16 1.78 0.96
CA VAL A 84 2.78 1.29 -0.27
C VAL A 84 4.29 1.45 -0.09
N ALA A 85 4.97 0.39 0.31
CA ALA A 85 6.42 0.42 0.54
C ALA A 85 7.18 -0.42 -0.48
N GLY A 86 6.72 -1.64 -0.75
CA GLY A 86 7.35 -2.53 -1.73
C GLY A 86 8.72 -3.05 -1.31
N TRP A 87 9.05 -2.99 -0.03
CA TRP A 87 10.39 -3.34 0.47
C TRP A 87 10.67 -4.84 0.44
N ASP A 88 9.70 -5.64 0.89
CA ASP A 88 9.91 -7.08 1.05
C ASP A 88 9.67 -7.88 -0.24
N VAL A 89 8.67 -7.49 -1.02
CA VAL A 89 8.30 -8.18 -2.26
C VAL A 89 8.32 -7.18 -3.42
N PRO A 90 9.14 -7.41 -4.46
CA PRO A 90 9.26 -6.50 -5.60
C PRO A 90 8.08 -6.64 -6.58
N HIS A 91 6.89 -6.46 -6.09
CA HIS A 91 5.63 -6.43 -6.81
C HIS A 91 4.74 -5.43 -6.08
N THR A 92 4.27 -4.42 -6.76
CA THR A 92 3.45 -3.36 -6.15
C THR A 92 2.32 -3.97 -5.33
N HIS A 93 2.21 -3.56 -4.08
CA HIS A 93 1.11 -3.98 -3.23
C HIS A 93 0.72 -2.85 -2.29
N VAL A 94 -0.59 -2.65 -2.16
CA VAL A 94 -1.15 -1.64 -1.28
C VAL A 94 -1.74 -2.34 -0.07
N HIS A 95 -1.22 -2.02 1.10
CA HIS A 95 -1.80 -2.46 2.36
C HIS A 95 -2.98 -1.56 2.69
N ILE A 96 -4.14 -2.15 2.96
CA ILE A 96 -5.28 -1.44 3.54
C ILE A 96 -5.42 -1.91 4.97
N VAL A 97 -5.17 -1.01 5.91
CA VAL A 97 -5.05 -1.34 7.34
C VAL A 97 -6.15 -0.66 8.13
N PRO A 98 -7.03 -1.44 8.81
CA PRO A 98 -7.94 -0.84 9.79
C PRO A 98 -7.12 -0.39 11.00
N MET A 99 -7.13 0.92 11.27
CA MET A 99 -6.34 1.52 12.34
C MET A 99 -7.21 1.77 13.56
N HIS A 100 -6.83 1.20 14.67
CA HIS A 100 -7.45 1.46 15.98
C HIS A 100 -6.59 2.39 16.83
N ASP A 101 -5.30 2.52 16.45
CA ASP A 101 -4.32 3.35 17.13
C ASP A 101 -3.45 4.07 16.09
N TYR A 102 -2.98 5.27 16.43
CA TYR A 102 -2.09 6.05 15.56
C TYR A 102 -0.81 5.28 15.21
N HIS A 103 -0.34 4.44 16.13
CA HIS A 103 0.90 3.71 16.00
C HIS A 103 0.81 2.45 15.13
N ASP A 104 -0.36 2.11 14.64
CA ASP A 104 -0.55 0.90 13.83
C ASP A 104 0.28 0.93 12.55
N ILE A 105 0.46 2.12 11.95
CA ILE A 105 1.21 2.25 10.69
C ILE A 105 2.35 3.26 10.75
N THR A 106 2.60 3.90 11.87
CA THR A 106 3.66 4.91 11.96
C THR A 106 5.03 4.27 12.15
N SER A 107 6.06 4.91 11.63
CA SER A 107 7.44 4.45 11.76
C SER A 107 7.96 4.63 13.18
N LYS A 108 9.00 3.86 13.53
CA LYS A 108 9.70 4.00 14.79
C LYS A 108 10.22 5.44 14.99
N SER A 109 10.74 6.06 13.93
CA SER A 109 11.21 7.44 13.98
C SER A 109 10.09 8.42 14.35
N MET A 110 8.90 8.21 13.80
CA MET A 110 7.74 9.04 14.15
C MET A 110 7.32 8.83 15.61
N LEU A 111 7.31 7.59 16.07
CA LEU A 111 6.92 7.24 17.44
C LEU A 111 7.88 7.84 18.47
N GLU A 112 9.17 7.84 18.18
CA GLU A 112 10.20 8.36 19.06
C GLU A 112 10.43 9.87 18.93
N GLY A 113 9.72 10.53 18.02
CA GLY A 113 9.91 11.95 17.74
C GLY A 113 11.24 12.28 17.06
N LYS A 114 11.94 11.28 16.53
CA LYS A 114 13.23 11.42 15.86
C LYS A 114 13.05 11.74 14.38
N ARG A 115 12.45 12.87 14.10
CA ARG A 115 12.30 13.38 12.74
C ARG A 115 13.39 14.36 12.42
N ALA A 116 13.71 14.51 11.13
CA ALA A 116 14.58 15.58 10.69
C ALA A 116 13.96 16.93 11.08
N ASN A 117 14.81 17.89 11.40
CA ASN A 117 14.36 19.22 11.79
C ASN A 117 15.11 20.26 10.94
N PRO A 118 14.82 20.31 9.62
CA PRO A 118 15.51 21.21 8.71
C PRO A 118 15.15 22.67 8.98
N THR A 119 16.07 23.57 8.64
CA THR A 119 15.79 25.00 8.62
C THR A 119 14.86 25.33 7.45
N ASP A 120 14.25 26.51 7.50
CA ASP A 120 13.41 27.00 6.41
C ASP A 120 14.18 27.12 5.11
N GLU A 121 15.47 27.51 5.18
CA GLU A 121 16.37 27.61 4.03
C GLU A 121 16.64 26.23 3.42
N GLU A 122 16.87 25.21 4.25
CA GLU A 122 17.07 23.84 3.79
C GLU A 122 15.80 23.30 3.12
N LEU A 123 14.61 23.60 3.66
CA LEU A 123 13.34 23.24 3.05
C LEU A 123 13.17 23.91 1.68
N ALA A 124 13.52 25.20 1.57
CA ALA A 124 13.45 25.94 0.31
C ALA A 124 14.36 25.32 -0.76
N GLU A 125 15.59 24.95 -0.39
CA GLU A 125 16.51 24.27 -1.32
C GLU A 125 15.99 22.90 -1.75
N THR A 126 15.43 22.13 -0.82
CA THR A 126 14.81 20.85 -1.13
C THR A 126 13.65 21.02 -2.10
N ALA A 127 12.78 22.00 -1.84
CA ALA A 127 11.64 22.30 -2.73
C ALA A 127 12.11 22.67 -4.13
N LYS A 128 13.16 23.48 -4.24
CA LYS A 128 13.76 23.88 -5.51
C LYS A 128 14.28 22.66 -6.28
N GLY A 129 14.99 21.77 -5.60
CA GLY A 129 15.51 20.53 -6.20
C GLY A 129 14.39 19.62 -6.71
N LEU A 130 13.32 19.47 -5.92
CA LEU A 130 12.16 18.66 -6.32
C LEU A 130 11.48 19.27 -7.54
N LYS A 131 11.23 20.57 -7.56
CA LYS A 131 10.60 21.26 -8.70
C LYS A 131 11.41 21.14 -9.97
N HIS A 132 12.74 21.13 -9.87
CA HIS A 132 13.63 20.95 -11.01
C HIS A 132 13.44 19.58 -11.69
N ASN A 133 12.99 18.59 -10.95
CA ASN A 133 12.76 17.22 -11.45
C ASN A 133 11.31 16.93 -11.86
N LEU A 134 10.45 17.92 -11.86
CA LEU A 134 9.06 17.75 -12.29
C LEU A 134 8.90 17.56 -13.80
#